data_f4834a77fb0a2b3a55481a54a38976bb
#
_entry.id   f4834a77fb0a2b3a55481a54a38976bb
#
_cell.length_a   1.000
_cell.length_b   1.000
_cell.length_c   1.000
_cell.angle_alpha   90.00
_cell.angle_beta   90.00
_cell.angle_gamma   90.00
#
_symmetry.space_group_name_H-M   'P 1'
#
loop_
_entity.id
_entity.type
_entity.pdbx_description
1 polymer ?
#
loop_
_entity_poly.entity_id
_entity_poly.type
_entity_poly.pdbx_seq_one_letter_code
_entity_poly.pdbx_strand_id
1 'polypeptide(L)'
;MLKELSSVQAYLPFIHAMLADPDFCDPMLATPAQLHQHLLDAHEDPAKRLFGTFDGGTLTGLFSVLVLPEEGYLQLLAGLSRQAAAYDALLSHLQAAYPGYQADFVYSPQGRLLHTALADRHAAFDPEQQKMVLRSPPPYVPDSRVQLYTPAFRAQYLALHDDDRYWTGERVLAAQDTFRVLLAIEDGAVAG
;
A
#
# COMPACT_ATOMS: atom_id res chain seq x y z
N MET A 1 -15.26 -19.11 -4.69
CA MET A 1 -16.23 -17.98 -4.87
C MET A 1 -15.74 -16.77 -4.08
N LEU A 2 -15.73 -15.55 -4.69
CA LEU A 2 -15.34 -14.30 -4.01
C LEU A 2 -16.62 -13.55 -3.56
N LYS A 3 -16.55 -12.90 -2.39
CA LYS A 3 -17.61 -12.02 -1.86
C LYS A 3 -16.99 -10.78 -1.22
N GLU A 4 -17.65 -9.64 -1.36
CA GLU A 4 -17.37 -8.47 -0.53
C GLU A 4 -17.95 -8.69 0.87
N LEU A 5 -17.19 -8.26 1.88
CA LEU A 5 -17.51 -8.48 3.30
C LEU A 5 -17.81 -7.13 3.97
N SER A 6 -18.85 -7.07 4.75
CA SER A 6 -19.18 -5.91 5.59
C SER A 6 -18.43 -5.91 6.93
N SER A 7 -17.80 -7.02 7.31
CA SER A 7 -17.04 -7.16 8.55
C SER A 7 -16.14 -8.38 8.51
N VAL A 8 -15.03 -8.32 9.26
CA VAL A 8 -14.11 -9.46 9.44
C VAL A 8 -14.33 -10.22 10.75
N GLN A 9 -15.26 -9.79 11.60
CA GLN A 9 -15.46 -10.36 12.94
C GLN A 9 -15.69 -11.88 12.94
N ALA A 10 -16.46 -12.40 11.99
CA ALA A 10 -16.70 -13.83 11.87
C ALA A 10 -15.45 -14.63 11.45
N TYR A 11 -14.40 -13.95 10.99
CA TYR A 11 -13.20 -14.56 10.41
C TYR A 11 -11.95 -14.34 11.25
N LEU A 12 -12.08 -13.85 12.49
CA LEU A 12 -10.95 -13.65 13.40
C LEU A 12 -10.08 -14.90 13.58
N PRO A 13 -10.61 -16.13 13.68
CA PRO A 13 -9.75 -17.32 13.74
C PRO A 13 -8.86 -17.49 12.52
N PHE A 14 -9.37 -17.21 11.32
CA PHE A 14 -8.58 -17.24 10.09
C PHE A 14 -7.48 -16.17 10.11
N ILE A 15 -7.82 -14.92 10.47
CA ILE A 15 -6.88 -13.82 10.58
C ILE A 15 -5.74 -14.18 11.54
N HIS A 16 -6.08 -14.67 12.74
CA HIS A 16 -5.08 -15.05 13.74
C HIS A 16 -4.16 -16.18 13.25
N ALA A 17 -4.70 -17.15 12.52
CA ALA A 17 -3.89 -18.23 11.95
C ALA A 17 -2.93 -17.74 10.84
N MET A 18 -3.27 -16.65 10.15
CA MET A 18 -2.46 -16.07 9.07
C MET A 18 -1.46 -15.03 9.56
N LEU A 19 -1.72 -14.35 10.70
CA LEU A 19 -0.87 -13.26 11.21
C LEU A 19 0.56 -13.69 11.57
N ALA A 20 0.82 -14.98 11.72
CA ALA A 20 2.17 -15.49 11.93
C ALA A 20 3.04 -15.45 10.67
N ASP A 21 2.42 -15.17 9.51
CA ASP A 21 3.08 -15.16 8.21
C ASP A 21 3.03 -13.75 7.61
N PRO A 22 4.05 -12.90 7.89
CA PRO A 22 4.07 -11.52 7.43
C PRO A 22 4.16 -11.36 5.90
N ASP A 23 4.43 -12.45 5.17
CA ASP A 23 4.58 -12.40 3.71
C ASP A 23 3.27 -12.10 2.98
N PHE A 24 2.14 -12.21 3.68
CA PHE A 24 0.81 -11.93 3.12
C PHE A 24 0.27 -10.53 3.44
N CYS A 25 1.04 -9.69 4.10
CA CYS A 25 0.61 -8.35 4.47
C CYS A 25 1.36 -7.26 3.70
N ASP A 26 0.75 -6.08 3.64
CA ASP A 26 1.41 -4.86 3.18
C ASP A 26 2.63 -4.57 4.08
N PRO A 27 3.83 -4.37 3.51
CA PRO A 27 5.03 -4.03 4.26
C PRO A 27 4.92 -2.74 5.09
N MET A 28 3.98 -1.86 4.78
CA MET A 28 3.70 -0.66 5.56
C MET A 28 3.00 -0.97 6.88
N LEU A 29 2.29 -2.09 6.97
CA LEU A 29 1.67 -2.61 8.18
C LEU A 29 2.66 -3.56 8.89
N ALA A 30 3.67 -2.98 9.52
CA ALA A 30 4.89 -3.67 9.92
C ALA A 30 4.74 -4.70 11.06
N THR A 31 3.58 -4.77 11.73
CA THR A 31 3.36 -5.70 12.84
C THR A 31 2.03 -6.44 12.72
N PRO A 32 1.92 -7.68 13.26
CA PRO A 32 0.65 -8.39 13.32
C PRO A 32 -0.48 -7.58 13.98
N ALA A 33 -0.17 -6.80 15.01
CA ALA A 33 -1.15 -5.97 15.69
C ALA A 33 -1.69 -4.86 14.78
N GLN A 34 -0.83 -4.20 14.00
CA GLN A 34 -1.25 -3.17 13.02
C GLN A 34 -2.11 -3.77 11.92
N LEU A 35 -1.71 -4.93 11.38
CA LEU A 35 -2.50 -5.63 10.36
C LEU A 35 -3.88 -6.04 10.91
N HIS A 36 -3.92 -6.60 12.13
CA HIS A 36 -5.19 -6.96 12.76
C HIS A 36 -6.09 -5.74 12.93
N GLN A 37 -5.56 -4.64 13.47
CA GLN A 37 -6.33 -3.40 13.64
C GLN A 37 -6.79 -2.84 12.31
N HIS A 38 -5.91 -2.80 11.30
CA HIS A 38 -6.26 -2.35 9.95
C HIS A 38 -7.43 -3.15 9.34
N LEU A 39 -7.45 -4.47 9.53
CA LEU A 39 -8.54 -5.31 9.03
C LEU A 39 -9.84 -5.08 9.79
N LEU A 40 -9.79 -4.80 11.09
CA LEU A 40 -10.97 -4.46 11.89
C LEU A 40 -11.55 -3.10 11.50
N ASP A 41 -10.70 -2.11 11.26
CA ASP A 41 -11.12 -0.74 10.98
C ASP A 41 -11.48 -0.52 9.49
N ALA A 42 -11.10 -1.46 8.62
CA ALA A 42 -11.29 -1.32 7.17
C ALA A 42 -12.77 -1.14 6.75
N HIS A 43 -13.72 -1.63 7.54
CA HIS A 43 -15.16 -1.46 7.26
C HIS A 43 -15.68 -0.05 7.58
N GLU A 44 -14.96 0.73 8.39
CA GLU A 44 -15.33 2.09 8.77
C GLU A 44 -14.88 3.13 7.71
N ASP A 45 -13.93 2.76 6.86
CA ASP A 45 -13.40 3.62 5.83
C ASP A 45 -14.09 3.35 4.49
N PRO A 46 -14.88 4.31 3.95
CA PRO A 46 -15.60 4.12 2.70
C PRO A 46 -14.69 3.92 1.46
N ALA A 47 -13.42 4.28 1.56
CA ALA A 47 -12.44 4.02 0.50
C ALA A 47 -11.90 2.59 0.53
N LYS A 48 -12.14 1.82 1.58
CA LYS A 48 -11.66 0.44 1.70
C LYS A 48 -12.76 -0.56 1.39
N ARG A 49 -12.35 -1.67 0.76
CA ARG A 49 -13.20 -2.82 0.48
C ARG A 49 -12.57 -4.06 1.07
N LEU A 50 -13.39 -4.88 1.69
CA LEU A 50 -12.97 -6.17 2.22
C LEU A 50 -13.53 -7.29 1.34
N PHE A 51 -12.66 -8.18 0.89
CA PHE A 51 -13.07 -9.33 0.08
C PHE A 51 -12.66 -10.63 0.77
N GLY A 52 -13.57 -11.61 0.73
CA GLY A 52 -13.31 -12.98 1.16
C GLY A 52 -13.44 -13.95 0.00
N THR A 53 -12.50 -14.87 -0.15
CA THR A 53 -12.67 -16.03 -1.04
C THR A 53 -13.06 -17.25 -0.24
N PHE A 54 -13.94 -18.07 -0.81
CA PHE A 54 -14.53 -19.22 -0.14
C PHE A 54 -14.47 -20.47 -1.01
N ASP A 55 -14.18 -21.60 -0.37
CA ASP A 55 -14.34 -22.93 -0.93
C ASP A 55 -15.20 -23.79 0.00
N GLY A 56 -16.31 -24.37 -0.53
CA GLY A 56 -17.25 -25.13 0.28
C GLY A 56 -17.80 -24.39 1.51
N GLY A 57 -17.85 -23.05 1.48
CA GLY A 57 -18.24 -22.22 2.62
C GLY A 57 -17.11 -21.86 3.59
N THR A 58 -15.93 -22.44 3.45
CA THR A 58 -14.74 -22.13 4.24
C THR A 58 -13.99 -20.95 3.63
N LEU A 59 -13.58 -19.97 4.46
CA LEU A 59 -12.75 -18.85 4.04
C LEU A 59 -11.36 -19.35 3.64
N THR A 60 -10.93 -19.00 2.43
CA THR A 60 -9.61 -19.39 1.86
C THR A 60 -8.69 -18.21 1.60
N GLY A 61 -9.24 -17.00 1.59
CA GLY A 61 -8.47 -15.76 1.45
C GLY A 61 -9.26 -14.57 1.98
N LEU A 62 -8.56 -13.60 2.54
CA LEU A 62 -9.10 -12.34 3.03
C LEU A 62 -8.23 -11.19 2.52
N PHE A 63 -8.86 -10.19 1.94
CA PHE A 63 -8.17 -9.09 1.27
C PHE A 63 -8.77 -7.75 1.67
N SER A 64 -7.90 -6.77 1.92
CA SER A 64 -8.27 -5.36 2.08
C SER A 64 -7.73 -4.57 0.91
N VAL A 65 -8.60 -3.87 0.20
CA VAL A 65 -8.27 -3.08 -0.99
C VAL A 65 -8.71 -1.64 -0.78
N LEU A 66 -7.79 -0.70 -0.93
CA LEU A 66 -8.11 0.71 -1.06
C LEU A 66 -8.62 0.96 -2.48
N VAL A 67 -9.73 1.69 -2.62
CA VAL A 67 -10.30 2.08 -3.91
C VAL A 67 -10.57 3.58 -3.89
N LEU A 68 -9.96 4.31 -4.82
CA LEU A 68 -10.11 5.75 -4.97
C LEU A 68 -10.74 6.05 -6.35
N PRO A 69 -12.08 6.09 -6.44
CA PRO A 69 -12.77 6.20 -7.72
C PRO A 69 -12.46 7.49 -8.48
N GLU A 70 -12.34 8.62 -7.77
CA GLU A 70 -12.04 9.91 -8.36
C GLU A 70 -10.66 9.95 -9.04
N GLU A 71 -9.78 9.04 -8.66
CA GLU A 71 -8.42 8.95 -9.15
C GLU A 71 -8.23 7.77 -10.12
N GLY A 72 -9.23 6.91 -10.28
CA GLY A 72 -9.10 5.68 -11.05
C GLY A 72 -8.00 4.76 -10.49
N TYR A 73 -7.88 4.69 -9.18
CA TYR A 73 -6.76 4.01 -8.50
C TYR A 73 -7.25 3.01 -7.47
N LEU A 74 -6.52 1.91 -7.34
CA LEU A 74 -6.69 0.94 -6.25
C LEU A 74 -5.34 0.40 -5.75
N GLN A 75 -5.30 -0.04 -4.49
CA GLN A 75 -4.13 -0.67 -3.88
C GLN A 75 -4.54 -1.86 -3.01
N LEU A 76 -3.84 -2.97 -3.13
CA LEU A 76 -3.96 -4.07 -2.16
C LEU A 76 -3.22 -3.68 -0.88
N LEU A 77 -3.96 -3.46 0.21
CA LEU A 77 -3.41 -3.10 1.52
C LEU A 77 -3.06 -4.34 2.36
N ALA A 78 -3.82 -5.41 2.23
CA ALA A 78 -3.54 -6.68 2.91
C ALA A 78 -4.08 -7.85 2.09
N GLY A 79 -3.29 -8.92 1.99
CA GLY A 79 -3.69 -10.14 1.31
C GLY A 79 -3.29 -11.37 2.13
N LEU A 80 -4.28 -12.03 2.73
CA LEU A 80 -4.12 -13.21 3.57
C LEU A 80 -4.65 -14.43 2.85
N SER A 81 -3.80 -15.21 2.20
CA SER A 81 -4.16 -16.51 1.62
C SER A 81 -2.93 -17.40 1.42
N ARG A 82 -3.14 -18.71 1.57
CA ARG A 82 -2.16 -19.74 1.19
C ARG A 82 -2.58 -20.47 -0.09
N GLN A 83 -3.52 -19.90 -0.85
CA GLN A 83 -4.05 -20.52 -2.06
C GLN A 83 -3.93 -19.57 -3.26
N ALA A 84 -3.27 -20.03 -4.32
CA ALA A 84 -3.15 -19.27 -5.57
C ALA A 84 -4.53 -18.88 -6.12
N ALA A 85 -5.49 -19.80 -6.11
CA ALA A 85 -6.85 -19.57 -6.60
C ALA A 85 -7.58 -18.42 -5.88
N ALA A 86 -7.21 -18.10 -4.64
CA ALA A 86 -7.78 -16.95 -3.91
C ALA A 86 -7.29 -15.62 -4.51
N TYR A 87 -5.99 -15.52 -4.82
CA TYR A 87 -5.43 -14.34 -5.50
C TYR A 87 -5.97 -14.21 -6.92
N ASP A 88 -6.10 -15.32 -7.66
CA ASP A 88 -6.69 -15.32 -9.01
C ASP A 88 -8.14 -14.81 -9.00
N ALA A 89 -8.93 -15.25 -8.03
CA ALA A 89 -10.32 -14.80 -7.87
C ALA A 89 -10.39 -13.30 -7.53
N LEU A 90 -9.50 -12.80 -6.65
CA LEU A 90 -9.42 -11.38 -6.32
C LEU A 90 -9.05 -10.55 -7.57
N LEU A 91 -7.93 -10.88 -8.22
CA LEU A 91 -7.43 -10.10 -9.36
C LEU A 91 -8.42 -10.09 -10.52
N SER A 92 -9.06 -11.24 -10.82
CA SER A 92 -10.11 -11.30 -11.84
C SER A 92 -11.31 -10.43 -11.51
N HIS A 93 -11.70 -10.37 -10.22
CA HIS A 93 -12.76 -9.48 -9.77
C HIS A 93 -12.36 -8.01 -9.91
N LEU A 94 -11.17 -7.63 -9.46
CA LEU A 94 -10.70 -6.25 -9.55
C LEU A 94 -10.62 -5.77 -11.01
N GLN A 95 -10.11 -6.59 -11.92
CA GLN A 95 -10.09 -6.27 -13.36
C GLN A 95 -11.49 -6.09 -13.96
N ALA A 96 -12.46 -6.88 -13.52
CA ALA A 96 -13.84 -6.80 -14.01
C ALA A 96 -14.61 -5.63 -13.40
N ALA A 97 -14.44 -5.36 -12.10
CA ALA A 97 -15.17 -4.33 -11.36
C ALA A 97 -14.60 -2.92 -11.55
N TYR A 98 -13.29 -2.80 -11.84
CA TYR A 98 -12.57 -1.53 -11.93
C TYR A 98 -11.77 -1.44 -13.26
N PRO A 99 -12.43 -1.49 -14.41
CA PRO A 99 -11.75 -1.44 -15.71
C PRO A 99 -11.05 -0.08 -15.88
N GLY A 100 -9.77 -0.12 -16.27
CA GLY A 100 -8.97 1.07 -16.54
C GLY A 100 -8.36 1.74 -15.28
N TYR A 101 -8.58 1.18 -14.08
CA TYR A 101 -7.90 1.69 -12.89
C TYR A 101 -6.43 1.27 -12.88
N GLN A 102 -5.57 2.16 -12.40
CA GLN A 102 -4.23 1.79 -11.97
C GLN A 102 -4.33 0.97 -10.68
N ALA A 103 -3.57 -0.12 -10.60
CA ALA A 103 -3.59 -1.02 -9.45
C ALA A 103 -2.17 -1.24 -8.94
N ASP A 104 -1.93 -0.88 -7.67
CA ASP A 104 -0.64 -1.07 -7.03
C ASP A 104 -0.67 -2.21 -6.00
N PHE A 105 0.39 -3.00 -6.01
CA PHE A 105 0.57 -4.15 -5.12
C PHE A 105 1.94 -4.06 -4.46
N VAL A 106 1.95 -3.70 -3.18
CA VAL A 106 3.17 -3.67 -2.36
C VAL A 106 3.18 -4.91 -1.48
N TYR A 107 4.15 -5.80 -1.65
CA TYR A 107 4.18 -7.08 -0.96
C TYR A 107 5.62 -7.55 -0.70
N SER A 108 5.78 -8.51 0.23
CA SER A 108 7.07 -9.13 0.51
C SER A 108 7.58 -9.93 -0.70
N PRO A 109 8.90 -9.92 -0.99
CA PRO A 109 9.49 -10.79 -2.01
C PRO A 109 9.22 -12.28 -1.79
N GLN A 110 8.89 -12.71 -0.56
CA GLN A 110 8.46 -14.07 -0.25
C GLN A 110 7.01 -14.35 -0.64
N GLY A 111 6.21 -13.33 -0.92
CA GLY A 111 4.81 -13.44 -1.33
C GLY A 111 4.60 -14.04 -2.74
N ARG A 112 5.15 -15.24 -2.97
CA ARG A 112 5.24 -15.88 -4.28
C ARG A 112 3.90 -16.12 -4.95
N LEU A 113 2.85 -16.39 -4.19
CA LEU A 113 1.52 -16.66 -4.76
C LEU A 113 0.95 -15.41 -5.44
N LEU A 114 1.04 -14.25 -4.78
CA LEU A 114 0.63 -12.98 -5.37
C LEU A 114 1.53 -12.60 -6.55
N HIS A 115 2.84 -12.74 -6.39
CA HIS A 115 3.81 -12.47 -7.46
C HIS A 115 3.48 -13.26 -8.73
N THR A 116 3.26 -14.58 -8.61
CA THR A 116 2.91 -15.43 -9.75
C THR A 116 1.59 -14.99 -10.39
N ALA A 117 0.56 -14.73 -9.57
CA ALA A 117 -0.75 -14.31 -10.07
C ALA A 117 -0.70 -12.96 -10.81
N LEU A 118 0.17 -12.04 -10.41
CA LEU A 118 0.44 -10.77 -11.09
C LEU A 118 1.24 -10.98 -12.37
N ALA A 119 2.28 -11.82 -12.34
CA ALA A 119 3.10 -12.13 -13.53
C ALA A 119 2.27 -12.79 -14.65
N ASP A 120 1.38 -13.71 -14.29
CA ASP A 120 0.46 -14.36 -15.24
C ASP A 120 -0.50 -13.36 -15.91
N ARG A 121 -0.67 -12.17 -15.31
CA ARG A 121 -1.47 -11.05 -15.85
C ARG A 121 -0.64 -9.95 -16.50
N HIS A 122 0.66 -10.21 -16.71
CA HIS A 122 1.60 -9.27 -17.33
C HIS A 122 1.72 -7.94 -16.56
N ALA A 123 1.61 -7.97 -15.22
CA ALA A 123 1.87 -6.80 -14.41
C ALA A 123 3.32 -6.33 -14.58
N ALA A 124 3.54 -5.02 -14.54
CA ALA A 124 4.88 -4.44 -14.45
C ALA A 124 5.41 -4.58 -13.02
N PHE A 125 6.70 -4.89 -12.88
CA PHE A 125 7.35 -5.00 -11.58
C PHE A 125 8.46 -3.95 -11.45
N ASP A 126 8.39 -3.18 -10.38
CA ASP A 126 9.49 -2.33 -9.98
C ASP A 126 10.63 -3.16 -9.35
N PRO A 127 11.87 -2.66 -9.34
CA PRO A 127 12.95 -3.26 -8.58
C PRO A 127 12.59 -3.38 -7.10
N GLU A 128 13.11 -4.42 -6.45
CA GLU A 128 12.91 -4.60 -5.00
C GLU A 128 13.37 -3.36 -4.23
N GLN A 129 12.55 -2.93 -3.27
CA GLN A 129 12.83 -1.80 -2.40
C GLN A 129 13.04 -2.27 -0.96
N GLN A 130 14.01 -1.70 -0.28
CA GLN A 130 14.26 -1.97 1.12
C GLN A 130 13.53 -0.94 1.97
N LYS A 131 12.56 -1.40 2.79
CA LYS A 131 11.98 -0.56 3.83
C LYS A 131 13.00 -0.34 4.94
N MET A 132 13.37 0.91 5.17
CA MET A 132 14.19 1.30 6.31
C MET A 132 13.32 1.83 7.45
N VAL A 133 13.57 1.34 8.67
CA VAL A 133 12.84 1.76 9.86
C VAL A 133 13.83 2.33 10.87
N LEU A 134 13.66 3.59 11.23
CA LEU A 134 14.40 4.22 12.31
C LEU A 134 13.77 3.81 13.64
N ARG A 135 14.40 2.87 14.37
CA ARG A 135 13.88 2.37 15.66
C ARG A 135 14.21 3.26 16.84
N SER A 136 15.33 3.97 16.76
CA SER A 136 15.78 4.90 17.78
C SER A 136 16.28 6.16 17.08
N PRO A 137 15.60 7.32 17.26
CA PRO A 137 16.07 8.54 16.64
C PRO A 137 17.49 8.84 17.18
N PRO A 138 18.45 9.20 16.29
CA PRO A 138 19.74 9.69 16.73
C PRO A 138 19.56 10.98 17.53
N PRO A 139 20.55 11.38 18.32
CA PRO A 139 20.54 12.72 18.93
C PRO A 139 20.30 13.78 17.86
N TYR A 140 19.40 14.71 18.13
CA TYR A 140 19.12 15.78 17.19
C TYR A 140 20.38 16.65 16.99
N VAL A 141 20.85 16.71 15.79
CA VAL A 141 21.92 17.63 15.35
C VAL A 141 21.32 18.57 14.33
N PRO A 142 21.17 19.86 14.62
CA PRO A 142 20.69 20.82 13.65
C PRO A 142 21.60 20.86 12.42
N ASP A 143 21.03 20.77 11.23
CA ASP A 143 21.74 21.00 9.98
C ASP A 143 21.07 22.16 9.27
N SER A 144 21.80 23.27 9.12
CA SER A 144 21.30 24.49 8.48
C SER A 144 20.98 24.32 6.99
N ARG A 145 21.45 23.22 6.39
CA ARG A 145 21.15 22.87 5.00
C ARG A 145 19.76 22.24 4.86
N VAL A 146 19.17 21.74 5.95
CA VAL A 146 17.84 21.11 5.92
C VAL A 146 16.80 22.10 6.39
N GLN A 147 15.80 22.37 5.55
CA GLN A 147 14.71 23.27 5.89
C GLN A 147 13.37 22.75 5.37
N LEU A 148 12.28 23.27 5.94
CA LEU A 148 10.94 23.00 5.42
C LEU A 148 10.77 23.65 4.03
N TYR A 149 10.06 22.96 3.18
CA TYR A 149 9.64 23.49 1.89
C TYR A 149 8.96 24.86 2.04
N THR A 150 9.30 25.75 1.12
CA THR A 150 8.58 27.01 0.89
C THR A 150 8.26 27.16 -0.60
N PRO A 151 7.25 27.95 -0.99
CA PRO A 151 6.90 28.16 -2.41
C PRO A 151 8.05 28.66 -3.29
N ALA A 152 9.06 29.31 -2.70
CA ALA A 152 10.24 29.77 -3.42
C ALA A 152 11.04 28.62 -4.08
N PHE A 153 10.96 27.42 -3.53
CA PHE A 153 11.67 26.24 -4.05
C PHE A 153 10.80 25.34 -4.94
N ARG A 154 9.54 25.76 -5.26
CA ARG A 154 8.60 24.89 -5.97
C ARG A 154 9.15 24.30 -7.27
N ALA A 155 9.75 25.16 -8.12
CA ALA A 155 10.28 24.70 -9.41
C ALA A 155 11.44 23.70 -9.24
N GLN A 156 12.32 23.93 -8.27
CA GLN A 156 13.45 23.06 -8.01
C GLN A 156 12.98 21.72 -7.41
N TYR A 157 12.04 21.75 -6.47
CA TYR A 157 11.45 20.54 -5.88
C TYR A 157 10.78 19.68 -6.96
N LEU A 158 9.94 20.26 -7.82
CA LEU A 158 9.26 19.51 -8.87
C LEU A 158 10.24 18.92 -9.90
N ALA A 159 11.36 19.59 -10.16
CA ALA A 159 12.37 19.09 -11.08
C ALA A 159 13.15 17.87 -10.53
N LEU A 160 13.18 17.70 -9.21
CA LEU A 160 13.81 16.54 -8.55
C LEU A 160 12.83 15.40 -8.26
N HIS A 161 11.54 15.67 -8.34
CA HIS A 161 10.52 14.69 -8.02
C HIS A 161 10.25 13.78 -9.23
N ASP A 162 10.21 12.47 -8.98
CA ASP A 162 9.81 11.49 -9.99
C ASP A 162 8.28 11.47 -10.11
N ASP A 163 7.76 11.95 -11.23
CA ASP A 163 6.32 12.04 -11.47
C ASP A 163 5.71 10.75 -12.07
N ASP A 164 6.50 9.70 -12.26
CA ASP A 164 6.02 8.39 -12.73
C ASP A 164 5.32 7.58 -11.60
N ARG A 165 5.17 8.19 -10.41
CA ARG A 165 4.56 7.57 -9.23
C ARG A 165 3.19 8.15 -8.92
N TYR A 166 2.40 7.41 -8.12
CA TYR A 166 1.09 7.87 -7.65
C TYR A 166 1.18 9.22 -6.92
N TRP A 167 2.15 9.38 -6.01
CA TRP A 167 2.43 10.64 -5.34
C TRP A 167 3.38 11.50 -6.16
N THR A 168 2.85 12.19 -7.15
CA THR A 168 3.60 13.19 -7.92
C THR A 168 3.99 14.38 -7.04
N GLY A 169 4.99 15.14 -7.42
CA GLY A 169 5.42 16.35 -6.71
C GLY A 169 4.26 17.32 -6.49
N GLU A 170 3.40 17.50 -7.48
CA GLU A 170 2.22 18.37 -7.38
C GLU A 170 1.20 17.84 -6.35
N ARG A 171 0.94 16.54 -6.32
CA ARG A 171 0.03 15.94 -5.34
C ARG A 171 0.55 16.07 -3.92
N VAL A 172 1.85 15.86 -3.70
CA VAL A 172 2.48 16.05 -2.39
C VAL A 172 2.36 17.50 -1.94
N LEU A 173 2.61 18.46 -2.84
CA LEU A 173 2.46 19.90 -2.52
C LEU A 173 1.01 20.31 -2.29
N ALA A 174 0.05 19.68 -2.93
CA ALA A 174 -1.38 19.92 -2.69
C ALA A 174 -1.85 19.37 -1.33
N ALA A 175 -1.17 18.35 -0.78
CA ALA A 175 -1.52 17.67 0.48
C ALA A 175 -0.57 18.04 1.64
N GLN A 176 -0.19 19.31 1.79
CA GLN A 176 0.74 19.78 2.83
C GLN A 176 0.19 19.70 4.27
N ASP A 177 -1.07 19.48 4.45
CA ASP A 177 -1.70 19.11 5.73
C ASP A 177 -1.30 17.71 6.17
N THR A 178 -1.07 16.81 5.23
CA THR A 178 -0.66 15.42 5.44
C THR A 178 0.85 15.23 5.34
N PHE A 179 1.49 15.90 4.36
CA PHE A 179 2.93 15.77 4.11
C PHE A 179 3.73 16.91 4.70
N ARG A 180 4.94 16.61 5.18
CA ARG A 180 5.98 17.56 5.52
C ARG A 180 7.15 17.35 4.58
N VAL A 181 7.35 18.31 3.66
CA VAL A 181 8.45 18.27 2.71
C VAL A 181 9.66 18.96 3.34
N LEU A 182 10.74 18.22 3.49
CA LEU A 182 12.06 18.73 3.91
C LEU A 182 12.96 18.81 2.68
N LEU A 183 13.71 19.88 2.55
CA LEU A 183 14.64 20.10 1.45
C LEU A 183 16.07 20.17 2.01
N ALA A 184 16.98 19.47 1.36
CA ALA A 184 18.40 19.68 1.53
C ALA A 184 18.86 20.78 0.55
N ILE A 185 19.48 21.83 1.08
CA ILE A 185 19.93 22.98 0.29
C ILE A 185 21.47 23.03 0.27
N GLU A 186 22.05 23.05 -0.90
CA GLU A 186 23.48 23.24 -1.10
C GLU A 186 23.70 24.42 -2.05
N ASP A 187 24.53 25.37 -1.66
CA ASP A 187 24.84 26.58 -2.44
C ASP A 187 23.62 27.36 -2.95
N GLY A 188 22.53 27.35 -2.15
CA GLY A 188 21.27 28.01 -2.48
C GLY A 188 20.35 27.25 -3.44
N ALA A 189 20.70 26.02 -3.82
CA ALA A 189 19.90 25.15 -4.66
C ALA A 189 19.41 23.93 -3.88
N VAL A 190 18.24 23.40 -4.29
CA VAL A 190 17.72 22.15 -3.76
C VAL A 190 18.56 20.98 -4.28
N ALA A 191 19.17 20.22 -3.36
CA ALA A 191 19.99 19.05 -3.66
C ALA A 191 19.26 17.72 -3.35
N GLY A 192 18.18 17.77 -2.58
CA GLY A 192 17.34 16.60 -2.23
C GLY A 192 16.18 16.98 -1.33
#